data_26fac1dfd19e8eb07c7f34ae80631285
#
_entry.id   26fac1dfd19e8eb07c7f34ae80631285
#
_cell.length_a   1.000
_cell.length_b   1.000
_cell.length_c   1.000
_cell.angle_alpha   90.00
_cell.angle_beta   90.00
_cell.angle_gamma   90.00
#
_symmetry.space_group_name_H-M   'P 1'
#
loop_
_entity.id
_entity.type
_entity.pdbx_description
1 polymer ?
#
loop_
_entity_poly.entity_id
_entity_poly.type
_entity_poly.pdbx_seq_one_letter_code
_entity_poly.pdbx_strand_id
1 'polypeptide(L)'
;MQLFDTLRGHKATLEIPKDRPLTLYVCGVTPYDTTHIGHAHTFLIFDILIRYIRSQGGQVTYCQNVTDVDDPLFERANRDNIAWDVLAKREVDQYLKDCTAMNFLAPDFFPKVSEEISGMIPIIEGLLKNGKAYVANGNVFFDVSSEPSYGEMARLGGYEELLKTANKRGNNPNDPNKTDPLDFVLWRTSNPGEPTWPSPWGPGRPGWHIECTAMSTRYLGDQLDIHGGGRDLVFPHHPSEIVQTEGYTGKRPFTRFWVHGGLTWLDGAKMSKSLGNLVFVRDAVLQQSPDSIRWYLASFPYREDFNYIRADAKAAEGEIAALVTALSAPVGSGPVLDVNDDVTAFYAALDDDLAMHIALTHLKSIITRINAKSGTHSIRAAQQQLRACAGVIGFKAAE
;
A
#
# COMPACT_ATOMS: atom_id res chain seq x y z
N MET A 1 12.67 12.91 7.93
CA MET A 1 12.53 11.60 8.60
C MET A 1 13.50 10.59 7.99
N GLN A 2 13.89 9.57 8.74
CA GLN A 2 14.54 8.40 8.17
C GLN A 2 13.48 7.42 7.68
N LEU A 3 13.66 6.84 6.51
CA LEU A 3 12.73 5.85 5.94
C LEU A 3 13.54 4.74 5.26
N PHE A 4 13.15 3.49 5.49
CA PHE A 4 13.80 2.37 4.82
C PHE A 4 13.38 2.33 3.35
N ASP A 5 14.37 2.33 2.47
CA ASP A 5 14.15 2.18 1.05
C ASP A 5 14.48 0.74 0.63
N THR A 6 13.49 0.04 0.11
CA THR A 6 13.64 -1.36 -0.30
C THR A 6 14.67 -1.52 -1.42
N LEU A 7 14.75 -0.59 -2.36
CA LEU A 7 15.73 -0.65 -3.44
C LEU A 7 17.16 -0.46 -2.92
N ARG A 8 17.38 0.54 -2.03
CA ARG A 8 18.69 0.76 -1.39
C ARG A 8 19.03 -0.32 -0.35
N GLY A 9 18.02 -0.89 0.35
CA GLY A 9 18.18 -1.88 1.40
C GLY A 9 18.64 -1.33 2.74
N HIS A 10 18.53 -0.02 2.93
CA HIS A 10 18.86 0.65 4.19
C HIS A 10 17.99 1.91 4.36
N LYS A 11 17.99 2.44 5.58
CA LYS A 11 17.33 3.72 5.85
C LYS A 11 18.08 4.87 5.17
N ALA A 12 17.32 5.80 4.63
CA ALA A 12 17.84 7.04 4.04
C ALA A 12 16.96 8.22 4.48
N THR A 13 17.48 9.44 4.40
CA THR A 13 16.73 10.63 4.76
C THR A 13 15.71 10.96 3.67
N LEU A 14 14.42 10.89 4.03
CA LEU A 14 13.33 11.45 3.26
C LEU A 14 13.19 12.92 3.63
N GLU A 15 13.55 13.80 2.71
CA GLU A 15 13.30 15.23 2.84
C GLU A 15 11.85 15.51 2.39
N ILE A 16 11.07 16.12 3.28
CA ILE A 16 9.70 16.55 2.98
C ILE A 16 9.81 17.89 2.23
N PRO A 17 9.32 17.96 0.96
CA PRO A 17 9.35 19.21 0.20
C PRO A 17 8.56 20.32 0.90
N LYS A 18 9.08 21.55 0.85
CA LYS A 18 8.40 22.73 1.42
C LYS A 18 7.66 23.58 0.38
N ASP A 19 8.01 23.41 -0.88
CA ASP A 19 7.57 24.19 -2.03
C ASP A 19 6.51 23.47 -2.89
N ARG A 20 6.34 22.18 -2.66
CA ARG A 20 5.36 21.34 -3.35
C ARG A 20 4.87 20.21 -2.44
N PRO A 21 3.72 19.59 -2.75
CA PRO A 21 3.33 18.34 -2.11
C PRO A 21 4.34 17.21 -2.41
N LEU A 22 4.55 16.33 -1.43
CA LEU A 22 5.24 15.05 -1.63
C LEU A 22 4.33 14.13 -2.43
N THR A 23 4.86 13.49 -3.48
CA THR A 23 4.09 12.55 -4.30
C THR A 23 4.20 11.14 -3.75
N LEU A 24 3.04 10.52 -3.49
CA LEU A 24 2.92 9.16 -3.00
C LEU A 24 2.00 8.34 -3.90
N TYR A 25 2.53 7.29 -4.52
CA TYR A 25 1.73 6.27 -5.18
C TYR A 25 1.73 4.98 -4.37
N VAL A 26 0.56 4.39 -4.17
CA VAL A 26 0.43 3.09 -3.51
C VAL A 26 -0.35 2.16 -4.42
N CYS A 27 0.24 1.03 -4.78
CA CYS A 27 -0.48 -0.02 -5.49
C CYS A 27 -1.73 -0.41 -4.72
N GLY A 28 -2.87 -0.36 -5.41
CA GLY A 28 -4.17 -0.54 -4.82
C GLY A 28 -4.66 -1.99 -4.80
N VAL A 29 -5.88 -2.22 -5.22
CA VAL A 29 -6.53 -3.52 -5.10
C VAL A 29 -7.01 -4.04 -6.45
N THR A 30 -6.92 -5.37 -6.64
CA THR A 30 -7.71 -6.08 -7.64
C THR A 30 -9.04 -6.44 -6.99
N PRO A 31 -10.18 -5.91 -7.51
CA PRO A 31 -11.47 -5.92 -6.82
C PRO A 31 -12.20 -7.26 -7.00
N TYR A 32 -11.77 -8.31 -6.31
CA TYR A 32 -12.43 -9.63 -6.33
C TYR A 32 -12.36 -10.32 -4.98
N ASP A 33 -12.09 -10.08 -3.93
CA ASP A 33 -12.06 -10.55 -2.53
C ASP A 33 -11.38 -9.48 -1.66
N THR A 34 -11.92 -8.28 -1.71
CA THR A 34 -11.44 -7.13 -0.95
C THR A 34 -12.35 -6.90 0.26
N THR A 35 -11.91 -6.34 1.33
CA THR A 35 -10.57 -5.98 1.80
C THR A 35 -10.22 -6.92 2.93
N HIS A 36 -9.12 -7.64 2.86
CA HIS A 36 -8.70 -8.46 4.00
C HIS A 36 -7.69 -7.70 4.88
N ILE A 37 -7.43 -8.22 6.09
CA ILE A 37 -6.55 -7.60 7.09
C ILE A 37 -5.13 -7.34 6.54
N GLY A 38 -4.63 -8.16 5.62
CA GLY A 38 -3.34 -7.89 4.95
C GLY A 38 -3.35 -6.61 4.13
N HIS A 39 -4.44 -6.34 3.37
CA HIS A 39 -4.63 -5.05 2.70
C HIS A 39 -4.75 -3.91 3.71
N ALA A 40 -5.53 -4.11 4.78
CA ALA A 40 -5.69 -3.11 5.84
C ALA A 40 -4.35 -2.74 6.49
N HIS A 41 -3.46 -3.73 6.72
CA HIS A 41 -2.12 -3.47 7.25
C HIS A 41 -1.28 -2.63 6.26
N THR A 42 -1.26 -3.00 5.00
CA THR A 42 -0.53 -2.23 3.97
C THR A 42 -1.02 -0.79 3.89
N PHE A 43 -2.34 -0.57 3.83
CA PHE A 43 -2.89 0.79 3.71
C PHE A 43 -2.75 1.60 5.00
N LEU A 44 -2.75 0.95 6.18
CA LEU A 44 -2.49 1.61 7.46
C LEU A 44 -1.09 2.24 7.51
N ILE A 45 -0.09 1.59 6.95
CA ILE A 45 1.29 2.10 6.90
C ILE A 45 1.30 3.47 6.19
N PHE A 46 0.69 3.54 5.01
CA PHE A 46 0.67 4.77 4.22
C PHE A 46 -0.28 5.82 4.80
N ASP A 47 -1.39 5.42 5.41
CA ASP A 47 -2.29 6.32 6.11
C ASP A 47 -1.57 7.04 7.27
N ILE A 48 -0.84 6.29 8.10
CA ILE A 48 -0.06 6.87 9.21
C ILE A 48 1.10 7.71 8.67
N LEU A 49 1.78 7.27 7.61
CA LEU A 49 2.85 8.06 6.97
C LEU A 49 2.33 9.42 6.47
N ILE A 50 1.18 9.44 5.80
CA ILE A 50 0.56 10.68 5.31
C ILE A 50 0.17 11.58 6.50
N ARG A 51 -0.48 11.03 7.53
CA ARG A 51 -0.87 11.77 8.73
C ARG A 51 0.34 12.33 9.46
N TYR A 52 1.41 11.54 9.58
CA TYR A 52 2.67 11.99 10.17
C TYR A 52 3.28 13.15 9.37
N ILE A 53 3.45 13.03 8.06
CA ILE A 53 3.99 14.09 7.21
C ILE A 53 3.15 15.38 7.35
N ARG A 54 1.81 15.26 7.34
CA ARG A 54 0.90 16.39 7.52
C ARG A 54 1.03 17.03 8.91
N SER A 55 1.23 16.23 9.96
CA SER A 55 1.45 16.72 11.32
C SER A 55 2.75 17.52 11.46
N GLN A 56 3.73 17.27 10.59
CA GLN A 56 5.00 18.02 10.51
C GLN A 56 4.91 19.23 9.54
N GLY A 57 3.70 19.60 9.09
CA GLY A 57 3.48 20.71 8.18
C GLY A 57 3.72 20.42 6.70
N GLY A 58 4.00 19.16 6.34
CA GLY A 58 4.15 18.73 4.97
C GLY A 58 2.80 18.56 4.27
N GLN A 59 2.83 18.57 2.94
CA GLN A 59 1.67 18.24 2.09
C GLN A 59 1.97 16.95 1.31
N VAL A 60 0.94 16.14 1.05
CA VAL A 60 1.06 14.90 0.29
C VAL A 60 -0.04 14.86 -0.76
N THR A 61 0.35 14.59 -2.01
CA THR A 61 -0.55 14.17 -3.09
C THR A 61 -0.50 12.66 -3.19
N TYR A 62 -1.61 12.02 -2.87
CA TYR A 62 -1.76 10.57 -2.76
C TYR A 62 -2.56 10.01 -3.92
N CYS A 63 -1.98 9.05 -4.65
CA CYS A 63 -2.65 8.28 -5.68
C CYS A 63 -2.66 6.81 -5.31
N GLN A 64 -3.82 6.17 -5.48
CA GLN A 64 -4.01 4.72 -5.33
C GLN A 64 -4.88 4.23 -6.46
N ASN A 65 -4.51 3.11 -7.10
CA ASN A 65 -5.25 2.58 -8.25
C ASN A 65 -6.22 1.45 -7.88
N VAL A 66 -7.09 1.13 -8.84
CA VAL A 66 -7.89 -0.10 -8.88
C VAL A 66 -7.52 -0.88 -10.13
N THR A 67 -7.04 -2.10 -9.93
CA THR A 67 -6.74 -3.05 -11.01
C THR A 67 -8.02 -3.83 -11.35
N ASP A 68 -8.94 -3.20 -12.10
CA ASP A 68 -10.23 -3.78 -12.48
C ASP A 68 -10.19 -4.51 -13.84
N VAL A 69 -9.00 -4.73 -14.40
CA VAL A 69 -8.74 -5.51 -15.62
C VAL A 69 -7.63 -6.51 -15.33
N ASP A 70 -7.98 -7.69 -14.80
CA ASP A 70 -6.98 -8.69 -14.38
C ASP A 70 -7.56 -10.10 -14.46
N ASP A 71 -6.70 -11.10 -14.74
CA ASP A 71 -7.08 -12.51 -14.84
C ASP A 71 -7.86 -13.02 -13.62
N PRO A 72 -7.40 -12.82 -12.37
CA PRO A 72 -8.12 -13.27 -11.19
C PRO A 72 -9.54 -12.71 -11.04
N LEU A 73 -9.77 -11.47 -11.52
CA LEU A 73 -11.09 -10.86 -11.51
C LEU A 73 -12.01 -11.58 -12.52
N PHE A 74 -11.51 -11.85 -13.73
CA PHE A 74 -12.28 -12.54 -14.77
C PHE A 74 -12.58 -13.99 -14.38
N GLU A 75 -11.61 -14.71 -13.83
CA GLU A 75 -11.80 -16.07 -13.30
C GLU A 75 -12.89 -16.10 -12.22
N ARG A 76 -12.87 -15.12 -11.30
CA ARG A 76 -13.87 -15.01 -10.25
C ARG A 76 -15.25 -14.67 -10.81
N ALA A 77 -15.35 -13.75 -11.75
CA ALA A 77 -16.59 -13.34 -12.40
C ALA A 77 -17.22 -14.53 -13.15
N ASN A 78 -16.41 -15.27 -13.91
CA ASN A 78 -16.84 -16.48 -14.62
C ASN A 78 -17.33 -17.57 -13.66
N ARG A 79 -16.59 -17.83 -12.57
CA ARG A 79 -16.98 -18.82 -11.55
C ARG A 79 -18.33 -18.47 -10.90
N ASP A 80 -18.54 -17.19 -10.61
CA ASP A 80 -19.75 -16.70 -9.93
C ASP A 80 -20.88 -16.39 -10.93
N ASN A 81 -20.65 -16.58 -12.25
CA ASN A 81 -21.57 -16.31 -13.34
C ASN A 81 -22.16 -14.88 -13.32
N ILE A 82 -21.29 -13.90 -13.12
CA ILE A 82 -21.61 -12.46 -13.13
C ILE A 82 -20.68 -11.72 -14.09
N ALA A 83 -21.11 -10.56 -14.62
CA ALA A 83 -20.24 -9.73 -15.45
C ALA A 83 -19.06 -9.20 -14.61
N TRP A 84 -17.88 -9.16 -15.22
CA TRP A 84 -16.64 -8.75 -14.52
C TRP A 84 -16.71 -7.32 -13.99
N ASP A 85 -17.30 -6.40 -14.75
CA ASP A 85 -17.49 -4.99 -14.37
C ASP A 85 -18.47 -4.81 -13.21
N VAL A 86 -19.52 -5.64 -13.15
CA VAL A 86 -20.48 -5.70 -12.04
C VAL A 86 -19.78 -6.20 -10.78
N LEU A 87 -18.94 -7.25 -10.91
CA LEU A 87 -18.12 -7.73 -9.79
C LEU A 87 -17.16 -6.67 -9.32
N ALA A 88 -16.38 -6.08 -10.25
CA ALA A 88 -15.40 -5.04 -9.95
C ALA A 88 -16.06 -3.87 -9.20
N LYS A 89 -17.19 -3.36 -9.73
CA LYS A 89 -17.90 -2.26 -9.07
C LYS A 89 -18.35 -2.63 -7.67
N ARG A 90 -18.94 -3.81 -7.47
CA ARG A 90 -19.39 -4.28 -6.15
C ARG A 90 -18.25 -4.34 -5.13
N GLU A 91 -17.12 -4.90 -5.53
CA GLU A 91 -15.95 -5.05 -4.66
C GLU A 91 -15.24 -3.71 -4.39
N VAL A 92 -15.22 -2.78 -5.36
CA VAL A 92 -14.74 -1.40 -5.14
C VAL A 92 -15.64 -0.65 -4.16
N ASP A 93 -16.98 -0.74 -4.32
CA ASP A 93 -17.92 -0.12 -3.40
C ASP A 93 -17.74 -0.68 -1.96
N GLN A 94 -17.46 -1.97 -1.82
CA GLN A 94 -17.16 -2.58 -0.53
C GLN A 94 -15.79 -2.12 0.03
N TYR A 95 -14.77 -2.05 -0.81
CA TYR A 95 -13.45 -1.53 -0.44
C TYR A 95 -13.53 -0.11 0.14
N LEU A 96 -14.28 0.78 -0.50
CA LEU A 96 -14.45 2.14 -0.03
C LEU A 96 -15.19 2.22 1.33
N LYS A 97 -16.17 1.33 1.56
CA LYS A 97 -16.84 1.20 2.87
C LYS A 97 -15.86 0.73 3.93
N ASP A 98 -15.03 -0.26 3.62
CA ASP A 98 -14.03 -0.78 4.54
C ASP A 98 -12.96 0.28 4.88
N CYS A 99 -12.50 1.06 3.88
CA CYS A 99 -11.59 2.19 4.10
C CYS A 99 -12.20 3.26 5.01
N THR A 100 -13.48 3.61 4.78
CA THR A 100 -14.20 4.56 5.62
C THR A 100 -14.38 4.03 7.05
N ALA A 101 -14.71 2.74 7.18
CA ALA A 101 -14.82 2.11 8.51
C ALA A 101 -13.49 2.17 9.25
N MET A 102 -12.38 1.87 8.58
CA MET A 102 -11.03 1.89 9.13
C MET A 102 -10.45 3.31 9.30
N ASN A 103 -11.16 4.37 8.97
CA ASN A 103 -10.67 5.75 9.00
C ASN A 103 -9.39 5.98 8.16
N PHE A 104 -9.28 5.30 7.02
CA PHE A 104 -8.20 5.57 6.07
C PHE A 104 -8.47 6.86 5.30
N LEU A 105 -7.44 7.65 5.08
CA LEU A 105 -7.49 8.82 4.22
C LEU A 105 -7.81 8.42 2.79
N ALA A 106 -8.76 9.11 2.19
CA ALA A 106 -9.05 8.91 0.78
C ALA A 106 -7.86 9.39 -0.08
N PRO A 107 -7.51 8.69 -1.17
CA PRO A 107 -6.54 9.17 -2.12
C PRO A 107 -7.07 10.42 -2.85
N ASP A 108 -6.16 11.32 -3.24
CA ASP A 108 -6.49 12.48 -4.07
C ASP A 108 -6.86 12.04 -5.50
N PHE A 109 -6.24 10.94 -5.97
CA PHE A 109 -6.53 10.28 -7.24
C PHE A 109 -6.76 8.79 -7.04
N PHE A 110 -7.87 8.29 -7.60
CA PHE A 110 -8.27 6.87 -7.49
C PHE A 110 -8.64 6.28 -8.86
N PRO A 111 -7.67 6.23 -9.81
CA PRO A 111 -7.92 5.76 -11.17
C PRO A 111 -8.18 4.26 -11.23
N LYS A 112 -9.00 3.85 -12.21
CA LYS A 112 -9.23 2.46 -12.57
C LYS A 112 -8.53 2.13 -13.87
N VAL A 113 -7.99 0.93 -13.98
CA VAL A 113 -7.29 0.45 -15.18
C VAL A 113 -8.19 0.55 -16.40
N SER A 114 -9.46 0.13 -16.29
CA SER A 114 -10.44 0.16 -17.42
C SER A 114 -10.67 1.57 -18.00
N GLU A 115 -10.45 2.61 -17.20
CA GLU A 115 -10.61 4.02 -17.58
C GLU A 115 -9.29 4.63 -18.13
N GLU A 116 -8.15 3.98 -17.92
CA GLU A 116 -6.80 4.50 -18.20
C GLU A 116 -6.06 3.82 -19.37
N ILE A 117 -6.69 2.86 -20.03
CA ILE A 117 -6.08 2.05 -21.11
C ILE A 117 -5.48 2.92 -22.23
N SER A 118 -6.15 4.00 -22.60
CA SER A 118 -5.67 4.91 -23.66
C SER A 118 -4.34 5.58 -23.31
N GLY A 119 -4.03 5.75 -22.03
CA GLY A 119 -2.76 6.31 -21.55
C GLY A 119 -1.60 5.31 -21.58
N MET A 120 -1.89 4.00 -21.60
CA MET A 120 -0.87 2.95 -21.63
C MET A 120 -0.25 2.76 -23.02
N ILE A 121 -1.06 2.92 -24.07
CA ILE A 121 -0.63 2.70 -25.46
C ILE A 121 0.57 3.57 -25.85
N PRO A 122 0.58 4.91 -25.62
CA PRO A 122 1.74 5.74 -25.93
C PRO A 122 3.02 5.35 -25.18
N ILE A 123 2.88 4.85 -23.96
CA ILE A 123 4.05 4.38 -23.17
C ILE A 123 4.63 3.13 -23.83
N ILE A 124 3.78 2.17 -24.21
CA ILE A 124 4.21 0.95 -24.90
C ILE A 124 4.86 1.27 -26.25
N GLU A 125 4.27 2.20 -27.03
CA GLU A 125 4.88 2.67 -28.31
C GLU A 125 6.25 3.31 -28.06
N GLY A 126 6.39 4.11 -26.98
CA GLY A 126 7.66 4.71 -26.60
C GLY A 126 8.71 3.66 -26.21
N LEU A 127 8.32 2.61 -25.46
CA LEU A 127 9.19 1.49 -25.11
C LEU A 127 9.64 0.71 -26.34
N LEU A 128 8.74 0.45 -27.29
CA LEU A 128 9.09 -0.16 -28.59
C LEU A 128 10.10 0.70 -29.36
N LYS A 129 9.84 2.01 -29.47
CA LYS A 129 10.73 2.97 -30.14
C LYS A 129 12.11 3.03 -29.48
N ASN A 130 12.18 2.91 -28.16
CA ASN A 130 13.41 2.95 -27.38
C ASN A 130 14.15 1.60 -27.36
N GLY A 131 13.65 0.58 -28.07
CA GLY A 131 14.26 -0.76 -28.11
C GLY A 131 14.17 -1.52 -26.78
N LYS A 132 13.18 -1.20 -25.95
CA LYS A 132 12.92 -1.83 -24.65
C LYS A 132 11.83 -2.91 -24.70
N ALA A 133 11.13 -3.00 -25.82
CA ALA A 133 10.02 -3.91 -26.02
C ALA A 133 10.00 -4.44 -27.45
N TYR A 134 9.29 -5.52 -27.69
CA TYR A 134 9.11 -6.11 -29.01
C TYR A 134 7.67 -6.65 -29.18
N VAL A 135 7.26 -6.80 -30.44
CA VAL A 135 5.95 -7.33 -30.82
C VAL A 135 6.10 -8.79 -31.26
N ALA A 136 5.25 -9.66 -30.75
CA ALA A 136 5.17 -11.07 -31.18
C ALA A 136 3.71 -11.53 -31.23
N ASN A 137 3.22 -11.89 -32.43
CA ASN A 137 1.86 -12.43 -32.65
C ASN A 137 0.73 -11.60 -32.02
N GLY A 138 0.77 -10.27 -32.16
CA GLY A 138 -0.25 -9.37 -31.62
C GLY A 138 -0.10 -9.06 -30.12
N ASN A 139 0.89 -9.65 -29.45
CA ASN A 139 1.28 -9.31 -28.08
C ASN A 139 2.51 -8.39 -28.09
N VAL A 140 2.69 -7.60 -27.03
CA VAL A 140 3.88 -6.79 -26.80
C VAL A 140 4.51 -7.20 -25.48
N PHE A 141 5.79 -7.47 -25.51
CA PHE A 141 6.58 -7.87 -24.34
C PHE A 141 7.66 -6.84 -24.05
N PHE A 142 7.93 -6.60 -22.79
CA PHE A 142 9.14 -5.91 -22.36
C PHE A 142 10.31 -6.88 -22.43
N ASP A 143 11.41 -6.44 -23.06
CA ASP A 143 12.67 -7.19 -23.16
C ASP A 143 13.51 -6.93 -21.90
N VAL A 144 13.48 -7.88 -20.94
CA VAL A 144 14.21 -7.75 -19.69
C VAL A 144 15.74 -7.73 -19.89
N SER A 145 16.24 -8.29 -20.99
CA SER A 145 17.67 -8.26 -21.31
C SER A 145 18.18 -6.85 -21.63
N SER A 146 17.27 -5.95 -22.00
CA SER A 146 17.57 -4.54 -22.28
C SER A 146 17.84 -3.71 -21.01
N GLU A 147 17.56 -4.25 -19.81
CA GLU A 147 17.74 -3.57 -18.51
C GLU A 147 18.41 -4.51 -17.49
N PRO A 148 19.74 -4.51 -17.43
CA PRO A 148 20.50 -5.38 -16.53
C PRO A 148 20.18 -5.22 -15.04
N SER A 149 19.60 -4.07 -14.63
CA SER A 149 19.15 -3.80 -13.26
C SER A 149 17.81 -4.45 -12.90
N TYR A 150 17.16 -5.11 -13.87
CA TYR A 150 15.87 -5.76 -13.60
C TYR A 150 15.98 -6.80 -12.48
N GLY A 151 15.18 -6.62 -11.44
CA GLY A 151 15.17 -7.52 -10.28
C GLY A 151 16.14 -7.14 -9.14
N GLU A 152 16.98 -6.12 -9.26
CA GLU A 152 17.90 -5.70 -8.19
C GLU A 152 17.20 -5.43 -6.86
N MET A 153 16.01 -4.81 -6.89
CA MET A 153 15.20 -4.55 -5.70
C MET A 153 14.88 -5.83 -4.91
N ALA A 154 14.68 -6.94 -5.60
CA ALA A 154 14.29 -8.19 -4.98
C ALA A 154 15.41 -8.86 -4.16
N ARG A 155 16.67 -8.55 -4.45
CA ARG A 155 17.87 -9.17 -3.82
C ARG A 155 17.82 -10.69 -3.81
N LEU A 156 17.28 -11.29 -4.87
CA LEU A 156 17.23 -12.73 -5.06
C LEU A 156 18.56 -13.24 -5.62
N GLY A 157 18.80 -14.54 -5.48
CA GLY A 157 20.07 -15.19 -5.79
C GLY A 157 20.39 -15.37 -7.29
N GLY A 158 19.91 -14.46 -8.17
CA GLY A 158 20.18 -14.46 -9.59
C GLY A 158 18.99 -14.87 -10.45
N TYR A 159 19.23 -15.07 -11.76
CA TYR A 159 18.19 -15.31 -12.77
C TYR A 159 17.19 -16.43 -12.42
N GLU A 160 17.69 -17.59 -11.96
CA GLU A 160 16.85 -18.75 -11.64
C GLU A 160 15.86 -18.45 -10.50
N GLU A 161 16.29 -17.72 -9.46
CA GLU A 161 15.39 -17.35 -8.36
C GLU A 161 14.41 -16.24 -8.76
N LEU A 162 14.82 -15.34 -9.65
CA LEU A 162 13.91 -14.38 -10.26
C LEU A 162 12.83 -15.10 -11.08
N LEU A 163 13.22 -16.01 -11.97
CA LEU A 163 12.30 -16.78 -12.80
C LEU A 163 11.32 -17.61 -11.96
N LYS A 164 11.83 -18.32 -10.97
CA LYS A 164 11.01 -19.12 -10.05
C LYS A 164 9.99 -18.24 -9.28
N THR A 165 10.40 -17.02 -8.90
CA THR A 165 9.52 -16.08 -8.19
C THR A 165 8.47 -15.50 -9.13
N ALA A 166 8.87 -15.08 -10.34
CA ALA A 166 7.96 -14.59 -11.37
C ALA A 166 6.88 -15.64 -11.71
N ASN A 167 7.28 -16.92 -11.87
CA ASN A 167 6.36 -18.01 -12.19
C ASN A 167 5.30 -18.23 -11.10
N LYS A 168 5.64 -18.00 -9.83
CA LYS A 168 4.65 -18.03 -8.73
C LYS A 168 3.69 -16.85 -8.74
N ARG A 169 3.95 -15.85 -9.57
CA ARG A 169 3.21 -14.57 -9.66
C ARG A 169 2.52 -14.38 -11.01
N GLY A 170 2.25 -15.47 -11.74
CA GLY A 170 1.50 -15.43 -13.00
C GLY A 170 2.37 -15.30 -14.26
N ASN A 171 3.70 -15.35 -14.16
CA ASN A 171 4.54 -15.43 -15.35
C ASN A 171 4.34 -16.77 -16.07
N ASN A 172 4.26 -16.72 -17.41
CA ASN A 172 4.30 -17.90 -18.26
C ASN A 172 5.67 -18.02 -18.92
N PRO A 173 6.62 -18.82 -18.37
CA PRO A 173 7.97 -18.94 -18.93
C PRO A 173 8.01 -19.72 -20.26
N ASN A 174 6.94 -20.46 -20.58
CA ASN A 174 6.84 -21.30 -21.77
C ASN A 174 6.03 -20.65 -22.90
N ASP A 175 5.74 -19.34 -22.79
CA ASP A 175 5.06 -18.63 -23.87
C ASP A 175 5.98 -18.59 -25.12
N PRO A 176 5.56 -19.18 -26.25
CA PRO A 176 6.40 -19.27 -27.46
C PRO A 176 6.67 -17.91 -28.10
N ASN A 177 5.99 -16.85 -27.66
CA ASN A 177 6.18 -15.50 -28.13
C ASN A 177 7.27 -14.74 -27.37
N LYS A 178 7.75 -15.26 -26.24
CA LYS A 178 8.81 -14.65 -25.44
C LYS A 178 10.21 -14.97 -25.99
N THR A 179 11.07 -13.96 -25.99
CA THR A 179 12.50 -14.11 -26.27
C THR A 179 13.24 -14.64 -25.05
N ASP A 180 12.93 -14.11 -23.88
CA ASP A 180 13.42 -14.60 -22.59
C ASP A 180 12.25 -15.02 -21.69
N PRO A 181 12.35 -16.14 -20.94
CA PRO A 181 11.30 -16.58 -20.02
C PRO A 181 10.86 -15.55 -18.99
N LEU A 182 11.69 -14.57 -18.63
CA LEU A 182 11.39 -13.46 -17.72
C LEU A 182 10.73 -12.27 -18.38
N ASP A 183 10.73 -12.19 -19.74
CA ASP A 183 10.02 -11.12 -20.43
C ASP A 183 8.57 -11.04 -19.97
N PHE A 184 8.07 -9.85 -19.77
CA PHE A 184 6.72 -9.69 -19.24
C PHE A 184 5.81 -8.92 -20.21
N VAL A 185 4.53 -9.20 -20.11
CA VAL A 185 3.52 -8.66 -21.02
C VAL A 185 3.29 -7.18 -20.76
N LEU A 186 3.33 -6.37 -21.81
CA LEU A 186 2.88 -4.98 -21.85
C LEU A 186 1.46 -4.87 -22.44
N TRP A 187 1.20 -5.67 -23.50
CA TRP A 187 -0.09 -5.78 -24.14
C TRP A 187 -0.32 -7.22 -24.60
N ARG A 188 -1.51 -7.74 -24.38
CA ARG A 188 -1.87 -9.10 -24.84
C ARG A 188 -3.18 -9.12 -25.58
N THR A 189 -3.30 -9.98 -26.55
CA THR A 189 -4.59 -10.33 -27.19
C THR A 189 -5.51 -10.90 -26.12
N SER A 190 -6.76 -10.40 -26.06
CA SER A 190 -7.79 -10.90 -25.13
C SER A 190 -8.27 -12.28 -25.54
N ASN A 191 -8.55 -13.13 -24.54
CA ASN A 191 -9.22 -14.41 -24.80
C ASN A 191 -10.71 -14.19 -25.11
N PRO A 192 -11.38 -15.16 -25.76
CA PRO A 192 -12.82 -15.09 -25.97
C PRO A 192 -13.59 -14.89 -24.65
N GLY A 193 -14.43 -13.84 -24.58
CA GLY A 193 -15.20 -13.49 -23.39
C GLY A 193 -14.52 -12.54 -22.41
N GLU A 194 -13.23 -12.22 -22.61
CA GLU A 194 -12.57 -11.15 -21.89
C GLU A 194 -12.87 -9.77 -22.52
N PRO A 195 -12.82 -8.68 -21.73
CA PRO A 195 -12.90 -7.34 -22.29
C PRO A 195 -11.70 -7.07 -23.21
N THR A 196 -11.94 -6.24 -24.22
CA THR A 196 -10.92 -5.93 -25.23
C THR A 196 -10.98 -4.47 -25.61
N TRP A 197 -9.83 -3.89 -25.85
CA TRP A 197 -9.66 -2.50 -26.30
C TRP A 197 -8.86 -2.46 -27.59
N PRO A 198 -9.09 -1.46 -28.45
CA PRO A 198 -8.31 -1.28 -29.67
C PRO A 198 -6.87 -0.85 -29.34
N SER A 199 -5.90 -1.37 -30.10
CA SER A 199 -4.51 -0.96 -30.04
C SER A 199 -3.84 -1.07 -31.43
N PRO A 200 -2.65 -0.46 -31.64
CA PRO A 200 -1.86 -0.63 -32.85
C PRO A 200 -1.44 -2.08 -33.15
N TRP A 201 -1.43 -2.94 -32.13
CA TRP A 201 -1.01 -4.36 -32.22
C TRP A 201 -2.20 -5.31 -32.38
N GLY A 202 -3.41 -4.78 -32.37
CA GLY A 202 -4.66 -5.52 -32.45
C GLY A 202 -5.50 -5.38 -31.17
N PRO A 203 -6.76 -5.89 -31.23
CA PRO A 203 -7.64 -5.89 -30.07
C PRO A 203 -7.04 -6.70 -28.91
N GLY A 204 -7.06 -6.15 -27.69
CA GLY A 204 -6.43 -6.78 -26.55
C GLY A 204 -6.60 -6.01 -25.25
N ARG A 205 -5.76 -6.29 -24.28
CA ARG A 205 -5.72 -5.66 -22.97
C ARG A 205 -4.29 -5.47 -22.43
N PRO A 206 -4.06 -4.54 -21.49
CA PRO A 206 -2.74 -4.34 -20.93
C PRO A 206 -2.28 -5.55 -20.11
N GLY A 207 -0.96 -5.67 -19.94
CA GLY A 207 -0.35 -6.46 -18.90
C GLY A 207 -0.41 -5.75 -17.54
N TRP A 208 -0.35 -6.50 -16.46
CA TRP A 208 -0.49 -5.96 -15.10
C TRP A 208 0.49 -4.84 -14.75
N HIS A 209 1.73 -4.90 -15.23
CA HIS A 209 2.77 -3.97 -14.77
C HIS A 209 2.70 -2.59 -15.43
N ILE A 210 2.19 -2.49 -16.67
CA ILE A 210 2.09 -1.21 -17.38
C ILE A 210 1.01 -0.29 -16.78
N GLU A 211 0.04 -0.87 -16.09
CA GLU A 211 -1.08 -0.16 -15.48
C GLU A 211 -0.60 0.89 -14.49
N CYS A 212 0.17 0.45 -13.48
CA CYS A 212 0.68 1.35 -12.45
C CYS A 212 1.72 2.33 -13.00
N THR A 213 2.54 1.92 -13.98
CA THR A 213 3.42 2.84 -14.72
C THR A 213 2.63 4.00 -15.35
N ALA A 214 1.56 3.69 -16.06
CA ALA A 214 0.75 4.70 -16.75
C ALA A 214 0.01 5.61 -15.77
N MET A 215 -0.63 5.03 -14.75
CA MET A 215 -1.39 5.79 -13.78
C MET A 215 -0.50 6.64 -12.88
N SER A 216 0.61 6.11 -12.37
CA SER A 216 1.53 6.88 -11.53
C SER A 216 2.13 8.08 -12.27
N THR A 217 2.62 7.87 -13.50
CA THR A 217 3.20 8.95 -14.31
C THR A 217 2.17 9.99 -14.71
N ARG A 218 0.94 9.58 -15.04
CA ARG A 218 -0.14 10.49 -15.40
C ARG A 218 -0.54 11.43 -14.27
N TYR A 219 -0.70 10.91 -13.06
CA TYR A 219 -1.24 11.67 -11.93
C TYR A 219 -0.19 12.34 -11.07
N LEU A 220 1.03 11.78 -11.02
CA LEU A 220 2.08 12.26 -10.11
C LEU A 220 3.35 12.70 -10.84
N GLY A 221 3.47 12.44 -12.15
CA GLY A 221 4.64 12.80 -12.97
C GLY A 221 5.66 11.67 -13.09
N ASP A 222 6.71 11.93 -13.89
CA ASP A 222 7.69 10.91 -14.29
C ASP A 222 8.63 10.46 -13.18
N GLN A 223 8.70 11.19 -12.08
CA GLN A 223 9.53 10.89 -10.91
C GLN A 223 8.73 11.09 -9.62
N LEU A 224 8.66 10.07 -8.81
CA LEU A 224 7.91 10.05 -7.55
C LEU A 224 8.82 10.23 -6.34
N ASP A 225 8.27 10.79 -5.27
CA ASP A 225 8.98 10.80 -3.98
C ASP A 225 8.89 9.43 -3.30
N ILE A 226 7.68 8.85 -3.23
CA ILE A 226 7.46 7.53 -2.61
C ILE A 226 6.55 6.67 -3.50
N HIS A 227 6.91 5.40 -3.64
CA HIS A 227 6.07 4.37 -4.21
C HIS A 227 5.97 3.20 -3.23
N GLY A 228 4.78 2.73 -2.97
CA GLY A 228 4.56 1.74 -1.93
C GLY A 228 3.56 0.64 -2.26
N GLY A 229 3.59 -0.41 -1.42
CA GLY A 229 2.67 -1.54 -1.51
C GLY A 229 3.02 -2.67 -0.54
N GLY A 230 2.44 -3.84 -0.76
CA GLY A 230 2.81 -5.04 -0.02
C GLY A 230 4.16 -5.60 -0.44
N ARG A 231 4.84 -6.35 0.43
CA ARG A 231 6.13 -6.98 0.13
C ARG A 231 6.07 -7.91 -1.07
N ASP A 232 4.93 -8.44 -1.39
CA ASP A 232 4.74 -9.31 -2.55
C ASP A 232 4.92 -8.58 -3.88
N LEU A 233 4.86 -7.25 -3.92
CA LEU A 233 5.10 -6.43 -5.10
C LEU A 233 6.60 -6.13 -5.34
N VAL A 234 7.47 -6.42 -4.37
CA VAL A 234 8.94 -6.24 -4.50
C VAL A 234 9.49 -6.95 -5.74
N PHE A 235 8.85 -8.05 -6.15
CA PHE A 235 9.11 -8.74 -7.41
C PHE A 235 7.91 -9.58 -7.84
N PRO A 236 7.49 -9.55 -9.13
CA PRO A 236 8.11 -8.83 -10.25
C PRO A 236 7.55 -7.41 -10.47
N HIS A 237 6.49 -6.97 -9.78
CA HIS A 237 5.67 -5.82 -10.16
C HIS A 237 6.45 -4.50 -10.14
N HIS A 238 6.99 -4.10 -9.00
CA HIS A 238 7.70 -2.82 -8.88
C HIS A 238 9.00 -2.74 -9.71
N PRO A 239 9.84 -3.79 -9.82
CA PRO A 239 10.97 -3.77 -10.76
C PRO A 239 10.52 -3.61 -12.21
N SER A 240 9.38 -4.19 -12.60
CA SER A 240 8.81 -3.99 -13.94
C SER A 240 8.38 -2.54 -14.16
N GLU A 241 7.79 -1.89 -13.17
CA GLU A 241 7.45 -0.47 -13.25
C GLU A 241 8.69 0.43 -13.35
N ILE A 242 9.77 0.11 -12.61
CA ILE A 242 11.05 0.84 -12.71
C ILE A 242 11.54 0.83 -14.16
N VAL A 243 11.71 -0.37 -14.73
CA VAL A 243 12.32 -0.49 -16.07
C VAL A 243 11.40 0.05 -17.16
N GLN A 244 10.07 -0.02 -17.00
CA GLN A 244 9.10 0.60 -17.90
C GLN A 244 9.20 2.12 -17.86
N THR A 245 9.09 2.71 -16.66
CA THR A 245 9.07 4.17 -16.52
C THR A 245 10.40 4.79 -16.94
N GLU A 246 11.52 4.23 -16.47
CA GLU A 246 12.85 4.72 -16.81
C GLU A 246 13.20 4.48 -18.28
N GLY A 247 12.79 3.33 -18.84
CA GLY A 247 12.98 3.01 -20.26
C GLY A 247 12.14 3.88 -21.19
N TYR A 248 10.97 4.33 -20.77
CA TYR A 248 10.10 5.23 -21.51
C TYR A 248 10.54 6.69 -21.40
N THR A 249 10.72 7.18 -20.17
CA THR A 249 10.96 8.61 -19.90
C THR A 249 12.43 9.02 -20.03
N GLY A 250 13.35 8.07 -19.89
CA GLY A 250 14.79 8.33 -19.76
C GLY A 250 15.19 8.99 -18.45
N LYS A 251 14.27 9.21 -17.50
CA LYS A 251 14.54 9.84 -16.21
C LYS A 251 14.78 8.79 -15.14
N ARG A 252 15.86 8.98 -14.35
CA ARG A 252 16.25 8.11 -13.23
C ARG A 252 16.54 8.94 -11.98
N PRO A 253 16.21 8.44 -10.78
CA PRO A 253 15.37 7.26 -10.53
C PRO A 253 13.89 7.57 -10.83
N PHE A 254 13.11 6.56 -11.18
CA PHE A 254 11.64 6.68 -11.26
C PHE A 254 11.05 7.06 -9.90
N THR A 255 11.48 6.42 -8.84
CA THR A 255 11.00 6.67 -7.49
C THR A 255 12.15 6.85 -6.51
N ARG A 256 12.07 7.86 -5.64
CA ARG A 256 13.11 8.15 -4.64
C ARG A 256 13.13 7.15 -3.49
N PHE A 257 11.94 6.69 -3.04
CA PHE A 257 11.78 5.73 -1.95
C PHE A 257 10.76 4.65 -2.29
N TRP A 258 11.16 3.40 -2.15
CA TRP A 258 10.32 2.21 -2.28
C TRP A 258 9.98 1.67 -0.90
N VAL A 259 8.70 1.69 -0.52
CA VAL A 259 8.24 1.32 0.82
C VAL A 259 7.32 0.12 0.76
N HIS A 260 7.66 -0.94 1.49
CA HIS A 260 6.90 -2.19 1.46
C HIS A 260 6.51 -2.67 2.86
N GLY A 261 5.23 -2.98 3.03
CA GLY A 261 4.71 -3.62 4.23
C GLY A 261 4.95 -5.12 4.25
N GLY A 262 5.17 -5.68 5.43
CA GLY A 262 5.29 -7.12 5.66
C GLY A 262 4.01 -7.90 5.32
N LEU A 263 4.14 -9.23 5.18
CA LEU A 263 3.03 -10.12 4.90
C LEU A 263 2.28 -10.47 6.18
N THR A 264 0.98 -10.66 6.05
CA THR A 264 0.13 -11.09 7.17
C THR A 264 -0.14 -12.59 7.09
N TRP A 265 0.09 -13.27 8.21
CA TRP A 265 -0.19 -14.68 8.42
C TRP A 265 -1.44 -14.82 9.29
N LEU A 266 -2.14 -15.93 9.20
CA LEU A 266 -3.26 -16.30 10.08
C LEU A 266 -3.02 -17.71 10.61
N ASP A 267 -2.99 -17.84 11.93
CA ASP A 267 -2.81 -19.14 12.62
C ASP A 267 -1.60 -19.95 12.10
N GLY A 268 -0.49 -19.24 11.80
CA GLY A 268 0.75 -19.85 11.31
C GLY A 268 0.78 -20.19 9.81
N ALA A 269 -0.31 -19.95 9.07
CA ALA A 269 -0.37 -20.08 7.62
C ALA A 269 -0.41 -18.69 6.95
N LYS A 270 0.25 -18.52 5.79
CA LYS A 270 0.12 -17.28 5.02
C LYS A 270 -1.35 -17.02 4.71
N MET A 271 -1.85 -15.83 5.08
CA MET A 271 -3.19 -15.43 4.67
C MET A 271 -3.25 -15.30 3.15
N SER A 272 -4.06 -16.12 2.50
CA SER A 272 -4.19 -16.12 1.05
C SER A 272 -5.57 -16.59 0.59
N LYS A 273 -5.98 -16.09 -0.58
CA LYS A 273 -7.25 -16.46 -1.21
C LYS A 273 -7.32 -17.95 -1.56
N SER A 274 -6.20 -18.52 -2.00
CA SER A 274 -6.12 -19.94 -2.37
C SER A 274 -6.31 -20.91 -1.19
N LEU A 275 -5.96 -20.46 0.02
CA LEU A 275 -6.19 -21.25 1.24
C LEU A 275 -7.55 -20.98 1.88
N GLY A 276 -8.32 -19.98 1.40
CA GLY A 276 -9.63 -19.62 1.95
C GLY A 276 -9.57 -19.12 3.40
N ASN A 277 -8.40 -18.73 3.91
CA ASN A 277 -8.17 -18.30 5.28
C ASN A 277 -8.13 -16.77 5.43
N LEU A 278 -8.88 -16.03 4.61
CA LEU A 278 -8.91 -14.57 4.68
C LEU A 278 -9.75 -14.10 5.89
N VAL A 279 -9.26 -13.05 6.53
CA VAL A 279 -10.04 -12.26 7.50
C VAL A 279 -10.40 -10.94 6.82
N PHE A 280 -11.66 -10.77 6.50
CA PHE A 280 -12.14 -9.53 5.86
C PHE A 280 -12.34 -8.42 6.88
N VAL A 281 -12.03 -7.19 6.48
CA VAL A 281 -12.26 -5.99 7.32
C VAL A 281 -13.73 -5.85 7.67
N ARG A 282 -14.63 -6.03 6.69
CA ARG A 282 -16.10 -5.97 6.91
C ARG A 282 -16.60 -6.91 8.01
N ASP A 283 -15.94 -8.07 8.18
CA ASP A 283 -16.31 -9.03 9.23
C ASP A 283 -15.63 -8.69 10.57
N ALA A 284 -14.40 -8.21 10.53
CA ALA A 284 -13.66 -7.83 11.73
C ALA A 284 -14.29 -6.63 12.44
N VAL A 285 -14.75 -5.61 11.71
CA VAL A 285 -15.39 -4.41 12.29
C VAL A 285 -16.77 -4.69 12.90
N LEU A 286 -17.38 -5.84 12.62
CA LEU A 286 -18.60 -6.29 13.31
C LEU A 286 -18.30 -6.89 14.70
N GLN A 287 -17.06 -7.28 14.97
CA GLN A 287 -16.65 -7.98 16.19
C GLN A 287 -15.86 -7.09 17.15
N GLN A 288 -15.26 -6.03 16.62
CA GLN A 288 -14.40 -5.10 17.38
C GLN A 288 -14.34 -3.73 16.71
N SER A 289 -13.96 -2.70 17.47
CA SER A 289 -13.86 -1.34 16.93
C SER A 289 -12.78 -1.21 15.86
N PRO A 290 -12.96 -0.38 14.83
CA PRO A 290 -11.91 -0.08 13.87
C PRO A 290 -10.63 0.45 14.51
N ASP A 291 -10.74 1.23 15.58
CA ASP A 291 -9.59 1.75 16.31
C ASP A 291 -8.78 0.64 16.98
N SER A 292 -9.42 -0.43 17.51
CA SER A 292 -8.70 -1.57 18.04
C SER A 292 -7.97 -2.36 16.97
N ILE A 293 -8.56 -2.49 15.77
CA ILE A 293 -7.89 -3.10 14.62
C ILE A 293 -6.67 -2.25 14.22
N ARG A 294 -6.82 -0.93 14.13
CA ARG A 294 -5.70 -0.02 13.82
C ARG A 294 -4.58 -0.11 14.86
N TRP A 295 -4.94 -0.12 16.18
CA TRP A 295 -3.98 -0.29 17.26
C TRP A 295 -3.19 -1.59 17.11
N TYR A 296 -3.90 -2.70 16.93
CA TYR A 296 -3.29 -4.01 16.79
C TYR A 296 -2.34 -4.08 15.59
N LEU A 297 -2.78 -3.63 14.42
CA LEU A 297 -1.96 -3.64 13.21
C LEU A 297 -0.73 -2.71 13.33
N ALA A 298 -0.87 -1.55 13.99
CA ALA A 298 0.25 -0.64 14.24
C ALA A 298 1.21 -1.12 15.34
N SER A 299 0.86 -2.17 16.09
CA SER A 299 1.72 -2.75 17.15
C SER A 299 2.87 -3.58 16.61
N PHE A 300 2.92 -3.83 15.29
CA PHE A 300 4.00 -4.58 14.65
C PHE A 300 4.95 -3.66 13.89
N PRO A 301 6.25 -4.01 13.80
CA PRO A 301 7.15 -3.36 12.85
C PRO A 301 6.62 -3.55 11.43
N TYR A 302 6.35 -2.45 10.72
CA TYR A 302 5.59 -2.51 9.46
C TYR A 302 6.25 -3.33 8.35
N ARG A 303 7.59 -3.47 8.39
CA ARG A 303 8.36 -4.24 7.41
C ARG A 303 8.43 -5.74 7.71
N GLU A 304 8.05 -6.15 8.90
CA GLU A 304 8.13 -7.55 9.32
C GLU A 304 6.82 -8.28 9.01
N ASP A 305 6.94 -9.57 8.72
CA ASP A 305 5.78 -10.45 8.64
C ASP A 305 5.22 -10.68 10.04
N PHE A 306 3.91 -10.68 10.18
CA PHE A 306 3.29 -10.95 11.47
C PHE A 306 2.12 -11.93 11.35
N ASN A 307 1.83 -12.59 12.45
CA ASN A 307 0.69 -13.49 12.56
C ASN A 307 -0.50 -12.73 13.17
N TYR A 308 -1.61 -12.63 12.42
CA TYR A 308 -2.83 -12.05 12.92
C TYR A 308 -3.52 -13.03 13.87
N ILE A 309 -3.65 -12.66 15.14
CA ILE A 309 -4.33 -13.43 16.18
C ILE A 309 -5.60 -12.70 16.57
N ARG A 310 -6.76 -13.28 16.29
CA ARG A 310 -8.07 -12.63 16.51
C ARG A 310 -8.29 -12.21 17.95
N ALA A 311 -7.84 -13.05 18.91
CA ALA A 311 -7.98 -12.76 20.35
C ALA A 311 -7.19 -11.53 20.77
N ASP A 312 -5.95 -11.39 20.26
CA ASP A 312 -5.07 -10.26 20.58
C ASP A 312 -5.58 -8.98 19.93
N ALA A 313 -6.05 -9.06 18.67
CA ALA A 313 -6.69 -7.93 18.01
C ALA A 313 -7.90 -7.43 18.76
N LYS A 314 -8.72 -8.35 19.32
CA LYS A 314 -9.86 -7.99 20.18
C LYS A 314 -9.40 -7.44 21.53
N ALA A 315 -8.33 -7.93 22.11
CA ALA A 315 -7.78 -7.41 23.37
C ALA A 315 -7.35 -5.94 23.28
N ALA A 316 -7.00 -5.44 22.06
CA ALA A 316 -6.69 -4.04 21.82
C ALA A 316 -7.88 -3.09 22.11
N GLU A 317 -9.12 -3.60 22.26
CA GLU A 317 -10.26 -2.82 22.76
C GLU A 317 -9.98 -2.19 24.13
N GLY A 318 -9.21 -2.88 24.99
CA GLY A 318 -8.81 -2.34 26.29
C GLY A 318 -7.96 -1.09 26.17
N GLU A 319 -7.07 -1.02 25.17
CA GLU A 319 -6.23 0.15 24.91
C GLU A 319 -7.07 1.33 24.41
N ILE A 320 -8.05 1.06 23.56
CA ILE A 320 -8.96 2.09 23.04
C ILE A 320 -9.89 2.60 24.15
N ALA A 321 -10.41 1.72 25.01
CA ALA A 321 -11.20 2.14 26.17
C ALA A 321 -10.38 3.04 27.11
N ALA A 322 -9.12 2.72 27.35
CA ALA A 322 -8.20 3.54 28.14
C ALA A 322 -7.92 4.90 27.47
N LEU A 323 -7.77 4.95 26.13
CA LEU A 323 -7.63 6.18 25.35
C LEU A 323 -8.87 7.08 25.51
N VAL A 324 -10.06 6.53 25.30
CA VAL A 324 -11.33 7.26 25.44
C VAL A 324 -11.49 7.81 26.86
N THR A 325 -11.16 6.99 27.87
CA THR A 325 -11.17 7.42 29.27
C THR A 325 -10.22 8.59 29.50
N ALA A 326 -8.99 8.53 28.99
CA ALA A 326 -8.00 9.61 29.13
C ALA A 326 -8.45 10.90 28.45
N LEU A 327 -9.02 10.82 27.24
CA LEU A 327 -9.50 11.98 26.47
C LEU A 327 -10.70 12.69 27.15
N SER A 328 -11.52 11.93 27.89
CA SER A 328 -12.71 12.44 28.62
C SER A 328 -12.47 12.64 30.12
N ALA A 329 -11.26 12.38 30.61
CA ALA A 329 -10.95 12.44 32.02
C ALA A 329 -11.17 13.86 32.59
N PRO A 330 -11.76 13.99 33.81
CA PRO A 330 -11.99 15.30 34.43
C PRO A 330 -10.67 15.97 34.79
N VAL A 331 -10.61 17.28 34.47
CA VAL A 331 -9.46 18.14 34.76
C VAL A 331 -9.52 18.59 36.23
N GLY A 332 -8.46 18.32 36.98
CA GLY A 332 -8.30 18.83 38.35
C GLY A 332 -7.64 20.22 38.39
N SER A 333 -7.55 20.78 39.61
CA SER A 333 -6.93 22.07 39.87
C SER A 333 -5.47 21.97 40.39
N GLY A 334 -4.94 20.77 40.52
CA GLY A 334 -3.56 20.53 40.97
C GLY A 334 -2.49 20.88 39.93
N PRO A 335 -1.25 20.45 40.15
CA PRO A 335 -0.13 20.73 39.25
C PRO A 335 -0.43 20.32 37.79
N VAL A 336 0.18 21.02 36.84
CA VAL A 336 0.06 20.66 35.42
C VAL A 336 0.76 19.33 35.19
N LEU A 337 0.06 18.42 34.51
CA LEU A 337 0.66 17.17 34.06
C LEU A 337 1.47 17.44 32.79
N ASP A 338 2.78 17.29 32.90
CA ASP A 338 3.71 17.39 31.77
C ASP A 338 3.91 16.00 31.15
N VAL A 339 3.70 15.87 29.84
CA VAL A 339 3.91 14.65 29.02
C VAL A 339 4.81 14.93 27.80
N ASN A 340 5.55 16.05 27.79
CA ASN A 340 6.35 16.48 26.65
C ASN A 340 7.41 15.44 26.25
N ASP A 341 8.03 14.76 27.21
CA ASP A 341 9.03 13.71 26.91
C ASP A 341 8.40 12.55 26.13
N ASP A 342 7.21 12.08 26.55
CA ASP A 342 6.49 11.01 25.84
C ASP A 342 6.05 11.46 24.44
N VAL A 343 5.59 12.70 24.30
CA VAL A 343 5.19 13.28 23.01
C VAL A 343 6.40 13.38 22.07
N THR A 344 7.52 13.90 22.57
CA THR A 344 8.78 14.00 21.81
C THR A 344 9.23 12.61 21.34
N ALA A 345 9.21 11.62 22.22
CA ALA A 345 9.59 10.25 21.91
C ALA A 345 8.62 9.58 20.92
N PHE A 346 7.30 9.87 21.01
CA PHE A 346 6.30 9.43 20.04
C PHE A 346 6.64 9.88 18.62
N TYR A 347 6.89 11.17 18.43
CA TYR A 347 7.25 11.72 17.11
C TYR A 347 8.63 11.25 16.65
N ALA A 348 9.60 11.12 17.54
CA ALA A 348 10.93 10.58 17.23
C ALA A 348 10.87 9.13 16.73
N ALA A 349 9.97 8.32 17.29
CA ALA A 349 9.75 6.95 16.82
C ALA A 349 9.18 6.92 15.39
N LEU A 350 8.23 7.80 15.07
CA LEU A 350 7.69 7.91 13.71
C LEU A 350 8.71 8.52 12.73
N ASP A 351 9.62 9.36 13.21
CA ASP A 351 10.71 9.94 12.42
C ASP A 351 11.80 8.92 12.07
N ASP A 352 11.92 7.84 12.83
CA ASP A 352 12.84 6.73 12.59
C ASP A 352 12.13 5.51 11.99
N ASP A 353 11.99 5.52 10.68
CA ASP A 353 11.44 4.41 9.88
C ASP A 353 9.99 4.04 10.27
N LEU A 354 9.18 5.06 10.56
CA LEU A 354 7.77 4.89 10.90
C LEU A 354 7.57 3.78 11.97
N ALA A 355 8.38 3.79 13.03
CA ALA A 355 8.34 2.79 14.09
C ALA A 355 7.05 2.90 14.94
N MET A 356 5.89 2.62 14.30
CA MET A 356 4.54 2.74 14.87
C MET A 356 4.41 2.01 16.20
N HIS A 357 4.96 0.80 16.29
CA HIS A 357 4.94 -0.04 17.50
C HIS A 357 5.64 0.63 18.68
N ILE A 358 6.73 1.38 18.44
CA ILE A 358 7.41 2.17 19.46
C ILE A 358 6.59 3.41 19.82
N ALA A 359 6.05 4.11 18.81
CA ALA A 359 5.18 5.27 19.04
C ALA A 359 3.98 4.90 19.89
N LEU A 360 3.35 3.75 19.69
CA LEU A 360 2.23 3.26 20.51
C LEU A 360 2.63 3.04 21.98
N THR A 361 3.89 2.67 22.29
CA THR A 361 4.34 2.54 23.71
C THR A 361 4.34 3.89 24.41
N HIS A 362 4.78 4.95 23.72
CA HIS A 362 4.76 6.31 24.26
C HIS A 362 3.33 6.85 24.36
N LEU A 363 2.47 6.57 23.37
CA LEU A 363 1.05 6.90 23.44
C LEU A 363 0.38 6.25 24.65
N LYS A 364 0.65 4.97 24.89
CA LYS A 364 0.17 4.23 26.08
C LYS A 364 0.67 4.84 27.39
N SER A 365 1.91 5.32 27.45
CA SER A 365 2.44 6.04 28.59
C SER A 365 1.64 7.31 28.88
N ILE A 366 1.38 8.14 27.85
CA ILE A 366 0.57 9.37 27.99
C ILE A 366 -0.84 9.02 28.52
N ILE A 367 -1.51 8.02 27.93
CA ILE A 367 -2.85 7.54 28.35
C ILE A 367 -2.83 7.16 29.84
N THR A 368 -1.87 6.35 30.25
CA THR A 368 -1.74 5.85 31.62
C THR A 368 -1.54 7.00 32.61
N ARG A 369 -0.68 7.95 32.28
CA ARG A 369 -0.36 9.12 33.13
C ARG A 369 -1.57 10.04 33.26
N ILE A 370 -2.32 10.30 32.19
CA ILE A 370 -3.55 11.11 32.25
C ILE A 370 -4.60 10.42 33.14
N ASN A 371 -4.85 9.12 32.94
CA ASN A 371 -5.83 8.37 33.72
C ASN A 371 -5.48 8.34 35.22
N ALA A 372 -4.19 8.18 35.56
CA ALA A 372 -3.72 8.18 36.95
C ALA A 372 -3.84 9.55 37.64
N LYS A 373 -3.90 10.66 36.89
CA LYS A 373 -3.96 12.03 37.40
C LYS A 373 -5.32 12.71 37.21
N SER A 374 -6.30 11.95 36.70
CA SER A 374 -7.69 12.39 36.50
C SER A 374 -8.28 13.01 37.76
N GLY A 375 -8.95 14.15 37.62
CA GLY A 375 -9.60 14.89 38.71
C GLY A 375 -8.66 15.55 39.74
N THR A 376 -7.37 15.24 39.72
CA THR A 376 -6.39 15.76 40.69
C THR A 376 -5.45 16.78 40.10
N HIS A 377 -5.00 16.60 38.85
CA HIS A 377 -4.04 17.48 38.15
C HIS A 377 -4.71 18.26 37.02
N SER A 378 -4.06 19.37 36.61
CA SER A 378 -4.43 20.06 35.38
C SER A 378 -3.91 19.26 34.18
N ILE A 379 -4.79 18.44 33.59
CA ILE A 379 -4.46 17.49 32.50
C ILE A 379 -4.85 17.99 31.11
N ARG A 380 -5.42 19.19 30.98
CA ARG A 380 -5.96 19.70 29.71
C ARG A 380 -4.92 19.75 28.57
N ALA A 381 -3.72 20.24 28.87
CA ALA A 381 -2.64 20.28 27.89
C ALA A 381 -2.21 18.86 27.45
N ALA A 382 -2.08 17.94 28.41
CA ALA A 382 -1.75 16.54 28.13
C ALA A 382 -2.83 15.85 27.27
N GLN A 383 -4.13 16.16 27.52
CA GLN A 383 -5.23 15.65 26.68
C GLN A 383 -5.18 16.19 25.25
N GLN A 384 -4.82 17.47 25.06
CA GLN A 384 -4.61 18.04 23.71
C GLN A 384 -3.46 17.36 22.96
N GLN A 385 -2.34 17.13 23.66
CA GLN A 385 -1.19 16.41 23.10
C GLN A 385 -1.53 14.94 22.79
N LEU A 386 -2.26 14.27 23.69
CA LEU A 386 -2.76 12.89 23.45
C LEU A 386 -3.64 12.83 22.21
N ARG A 387 -4.57 13.79 22.06
CA ARG A 387 -5.45 13.89 20.89
C ARG A 387 -4.65 14.06 19.60
N ALA A 388 -3.63 14.91 19.60
CA ALA A 388 -2.76 15.12 18.45
C ALA A 388 -2.00 13.84 18.07
N CYS A 389 -1.36 13.17 19.03
CA CYS A 389 -0.66 11.91 18.79
C CYS A 389 -1.60 10.80 18.30
N ALA A 390 -2.75 10.64 18.94
CA ALA A 390 -3.77 9.65 18.54
C ALA A 390 -4.34 9.93 17.13
N GLY A 391 -4.49 11.20 16.76
CA GLY A 391 -4.89 11.64 15.42
C GLY A 391 -3.86 11.27 14.33
N VAL A 392 -2.55 11.28 14.65
CA VAL A 392 -1.51 10.80 13.73
C VAL A 392 -1.64 9.29 13.46
N ILE A 393 -2.00 8.50 14.46
CA ILE A 393 -2.30 7.07 14.25
C ILE A 393 -3.65 6.89 13.53
N GLY A 394 -4.50 7.92 13.50
CA GLY A 394 -5.79 7.92 12.82
C GLY A 394 -6.91 7.27 13.62
N PHE A 395 -6.85 7.30 14.96
CA PHE A 395 -7.94 6.82 15.80
C PHE A 395 -9.14 7.76 15.72
N LYS A 396 -10.32 7.23 15.42
CA LYS A 396 -11.61 7.98 15.44
C LYS A 396 -11.91 8.55 16.82
N ALA A 397 -11.54 7.84 17.88
CA ALA A 397 -11.67 8.29 19.25
C ALA A 397 -10.96 9.63 19.53
N ALA A 398 -10.03 10.05 18.68
CA ALA A 398 -9.31 11.32 18.80
C ALA A 398 -9.99 12.49 18.06
N GLU A 399 -10.95 12.22 17.18
CA GLU A 399 -11.73 13.22 16.46
C GLU A 399 -12.81 13.85 17.38
#